data_68f486ae512e49fda59e190671cf3636
#
_entry.id   68f486ae512e49fda59e190671cf3636
#
_cell.length_a   1.000
_cell.length_b   1.000
_cell.length_c   1.000
_cell.angle_alpha   90.00
_cell.angle_beta   90.00
_cell.angle_gamma   90.00
#
_symmetry.space_group_name_H-M   'P 1'
#
loop_
_entity.id
_entity.type
_entity.pdbx_description
1 polymer ?
#
loop_
_entity_poly.entity_id
_entity_poly.type
_entity_poly.pdbx_seq_one_letter_code
_entity_poly.pdbx_strand_id
1 'polypeptide(L)'
;MRKIGSILIFVAAVMMLITVTGCGEKTTEPTFKPGEMVLVPGGTFTMGDTKDLEFYGTQPTHTVTLNPFYIGKYEVTQAEFSKYMQPDDPWIELFGLGARYPAYGITWYTVIKYCNLRSIAEGLTPCYTISESTNPADWGEVPDDFDHPNTGAWDRVTCNWEANGYRLPTEAEWEYAARGATNTPDYRYSGSDNIDAVAWYENQPIGDDHVELKSHPVAKKAPNALGIYDLSGNIQEWCWDWFDATYYARSPQDNPTGPAAGFDTRVTRGGHWSADAWRCIVFYRDEGFPCYGDGSYGFRLCRSKID
;
A
#
# COMPACT_ATOMS: atom_id res chain seq x y z
N MET A 1 -69.16 -18.68 65.71
CA MET A 1 -68.83 -19.31 64.44
C MET A 1 -69.12 -18.35 63.31
N ARG A 2 -68.14 -17.62 62.82
CA ARG A 2 -68.25 -16.72 61.67
C ARG A 2 -67.23 -17.12 60.65
N LYS A 3 -67.68 -17.52 59.46
CA LYS A 3 -66.86 -17.86 58.31
C LYS A 3 -66.36 -16.56 57.64
N ILE A 4 -65.11 -16.41 57.49
CA ILE A 4 -64.47 -15.33 56.71
C ILE A 4 -64.19 -15.90 55.35
N GLY A 5 -64.85 -15.34 54.33
CA GLY A 5 -64.63 -15.71 52.95
C GLY A 5 -63.36 -14.94 52.36
N SER A 6 -62.48 -15.68 51.79
CA SER A 6 -61.28 -15.10 51.07
C SER A 6 -61.67 -14.69 49.66
N ILE A 7 -61.49 -13.42 49.34
CA ILE A 7 -61.63 -12.88 47.99
C ILE A 7 -60.30 -13.00 47.30
N LEU A 8 -60.22 -13.83 46.25
CA LEU A 8 -59.06 -13.87 45.33
C LEU A 8 -59.23 -12.77 44.31
N ILE A 9 -58.29 -11.82 44.31
CA ILE A 9 -58.14 -10.81 43.26
C ILE A 9 -57.19 -11.37 42.23
N PHE A 10 -57.66 -11.66 41.00
CA PHE A 10 -56.91 -11.95 39.85
C PHE A 10 -56.38 -10.63 39.23
N VAL A 11 -55.08 -10.37 39.32
CA VAL A 11 -54.43 -9.30 38.57
C VAL A 11 -53.92 -9.92 37.23
N ALA A 12 -54.63 -9.61 36.16
CA ALA A 12 -54.16 -9.95 34.80
C ALA A 12 -53.03 -8.99 34.38
N ALA A 13 -51.81 -9.47 34.38
CA ALA A 13 -50.70 -8.75 33.80
C ALA A 13 -50.72 -8.88 32.26
N VAL A 14 -51.04 -7.80 31.57
CA VAL A 14 -50.93 -7.70 30.12
C VAL A 14 -49.45 -7.47 29.79
N MET A 15 -48.76 -8.52 29.36
CA MET A 15 -47.41 -8.40 28.77
C MET A 15 -47.53 -7.86 27.33
N MET A 16 -47.22 -6.59 27.16
CA MET A 16 -47.09 -5.98 25.84
C MET A 16 -45.73 -6.39 25.24
N LEU A 17 -45.73 -7.36 24.30
CA LEU A 17 -44.57 -7.76 23.53
C LEU A 17 -44.26 -6.62 22.55
N ILE A 18 -43.28 -5.79 22.87
CA ILE A 18 -42.70 -4.85 21.91
C ILE A 18 -41.72 -5.66 21.05
N THR A 19 -42.14 -6.06 19.85
CA THR A 19 -41.23 -6.57 18.82
C THR A 19 -40.45 -5.40 18.24
N VAL A 20 -39.25 -5.18 18.73
CA VAL A 20 -38.27 -4.31 18.07
C VAL A 20 -37.77 -5.05 16.81
N THR A 21 -38.34 -4.75 15.65
CA THR A 21 -37.80 -5.13 14.37
C THR A 21 -36.59 -4.21 14.13
N GLY A 22 -35.44 -4.59 14.67
CA GLY A 22 -34.18 -4.01 14.30
C GLY A 22 -33.85 -4.41 12.86
N CYS A 23 -34.09 -3.51 11.93
CA CYS A 23 -33.52 -3.60 10.58
C CYS A 23 -32.00 -3.35 10.70
N GLY A 24 -31.24 -4.38 11.06
CA GLY A 24 -29.79 -4.38 10.96
C GLY A 24 -29.46 -4.43 9.47
N GLU A 25 -29.09 -3.31 8.87
CA GLU A 25 -28.34 -3.32 7.64
C GLU A 25 -27.08 -4.17 7.90
N LYS A 26 -27.05 -5.37 7.31
CA LYS A 26 -25.82 -6.12 7.18
C LYS A 26 -24.92 -5.31 6.28
N THR A 27 -24.03 -4.51 6.86
CA THR A 27 -22.88 -4.00 6.12
C THR A 27 -22.09 -5.22 5.69
N THR A 28 -22.31 -5.66 4.44
CA THR A 28 -21.49 -6.70 3.84
C THR A 28 -20.08 -6.12 3.75
N GLU A 29 -19.13 -6.68 4.51
CA GLU A 29 -17.72 -6.35 4.31
C GLU A 29 -17.41 -6.45 2.81
N PRO A 30 -16.70 -5.45 2.23
CA PRO A 30 -16.34 -5.51 0.83
C PRO A 30 -15.58 -6.81 0.56
N THR A 31 -16.04 -7.57 -0.44
CA THR A 31 -15.42 -8.84 -0.81
C THR A 31 -14.00 -8.57 -1.28
N PHE A 32 -13.01 -9.04 -0.53
CA PHE A 32 -11.60 -8.97 -0.91
C PHE A 32 -11.37 -9.74 -2.23
N LYS A 33 -10.76 -9.08 -3.21
CA LYS A 33 -10.34 -9.68 -4.48
C LYS A 33 -8.84 -9.46 -4.65
N PRO A 34 -8.01 -10.51 -4.55
CA PRO A 34 -6.58 -10.39 -4.81
C PRO A 34 -6.32 -9.76 -6.17
N GLY A 35 -5.36 -8.83 -6.25
CA GLY A 35 -4.98 -8.18 -7.50
C GLY A 35 -5.99 -7.16 -8.04
N GLU A 36 -7.01 -6.76 -7.26
CA GLU A 36 -7.94 -5.71 -7.66
C GLU A 36 -7.20 -4.38 -7.84
N MET A 37 -7.39 -3.78 -9.03
CA MET A 37 -6.79 -2.49 -9.38
C MET A 37 -7.86 -1.39 -9.35
N VAL A 38 -7.48 -0.21 -8.88
CA VAL A 38 -8.32 1.00 -8.86
C VAL A 38 -7.84 1.93 -9.96
N LEU A 39 -8.75 2.42 -10.79
CA LEU A 39 -8.45 3.50 -11.73
C LEU A 39 -8.35 4.83 -10.96
N VAL A 40 -7.16 5.42 -10.95
CA VAL A 40 -6.91 6.76 -10.46
C VAL A 40 -7.06 7.73 -11.63
N PRO A 41 -7.99 8.69 -11.58
CA PRO A 41 -8.13 9.67 -12.63
C PRO A 41 -6.89 10.55 -12.70
N GLY A 42 -6.48 10.95 -13.89
CA GLY A 42 -5.41 11.92 -14.05
C GLY A 42 -5.77 13.27 -13.41
N GLY A 43 -4.78 14.06 -13.08
CA GLY A 43 -5.00 15.36 -12.45
C GLY A 43 -3.73 16.03 -11.97
N THR A 44 -3.89 17.23 -11.42
CA THR A 44 -2.80 18.05 -10.90
C THR A 44 -2.94 18.21 -9.41
N PHE A 45 -1.84 18.06 -8.67
CA PHE A 45 -1.80 18.22 -7.23
C PHE A 45 -0.50 18.88 -6.76
N THR A 46 -0.46 19.27 -5.50
CA THR A 46 0.76 19.74 -4.83
C THR A 46 1.40 18.55 -4.13
N MET A 47 2.58 18.14 -4.58
CA MET A 47 3.39 17.07 -4.00
C MET A 47 4.34 17.62 -2.94
N GLY A 48 4.58 16.86 -1.88
CA GLY A 48 5.51 17.19 -0.80
C GLY A 48 4.84 17.61 0.49
N ASP A 49 5.62 18.17 1.41
CA ASP A 49 5.17 18.56 2.75
C ASP A 49 4.27 19.81 2.74
N THR A 50 2.97 19.59 2.66
CA THR A 50 1.93 20.63 2.70
C THR A 50 1.56 21.07 4.13
N LYS A 51 2.24 20.53 5.16
CA LYS A 51 1.97 20.80 6.58
C LYS A 51 3.11 21.53 7.30
N ASP A 52 4.18 21.86 6.56
CA ASP A 52 5.39 22.53 7.09
C ASP A 52 6.03 21.79 8.28
N LEU A 53 6.11 20.45 8.18
CA LEU A 53 6.74 19.60 9.20
C LEU A 53 8.25 19.44 8.99
N GLU A 54 8.78 19.92 7.85
CA GLU A 54 10.21 20.02 7.52
C GLU A 54 10.95 18.67 7.52
N PHE A 55 10.29 17.58 7.07
CA PHE A 55 10.96 16.30 6.90
C PHE A 55 11.98 16.33 5.77
N TYR A 56 13.07 15.59 5.95
CA TYR A 56 14.14 15.50 4.97
C TYR A 56 13.65 15.06 3.59
N GLY A 57 14.00 15.85 2.57
CA GLY A 57 13.68 15.54 1.17
C GLY A 57 12.22 15.77 0.76
N THR A 58 11.36 16.31 1.63
CA THR A 58 9.93 16.55 1.34
C THR A 58 9.63 17.97 0.83
N GLN A 59 10.67 18.79 0.72
CA GLN A 59 10.60 20.20 0.29
C GLN A 59 11.52 20.45 -0.91
N PRO A 60 11.25 21.47 -1.76
CA PRO A 60 10.04 22.31 -1.72
C PRO A 60 8.80 21.56 -2.20
N THR A 61 7.62 21.96 -1.74
CA THR A 61 6.38 21.52 -2.40
C THR A 61 6.36 22.00 -3.84
N HIS A 62 5.85 21.18 -4.74
CA HIS A 62 5.81 21.49 -6.16
C HIS A 62 4.56 20.93 -6.84
N THR A 63 4.22 21.49 -7.98
CA THR A 63 3.06 21.05 -8.76
C THR A 63 3.43 19.85 -9.61
N VAL A 64 2.61 18.80 -9.54
CA VAL A 64 2.72 17.60 -10.39
C VAL A 64 1.40 17.34 -11.09
N THR A 65 1.47 16.99 -12.37
CA THR A 65 0.35 16.56 -13.21
C THR A 65 0.56 15.13 -13.67
N LEU A 66 -0.41 14.27 -13.43
CA LEU A 66 -0.34 12.85 -13.77
C LEU A 66 -1.41 12.46 -14.79
N ASN A 67 -1.04 11.60 -15.71
CA ASN A 67 -1.98 10.86 -16.54
C ASN A 67 -2.80 9.89 -15.68
N PRO A 68 -3.99 9.42 -16.13
CA PRO A 68 -4.71 8.39 -15.43
C PRO A 68 -3.91 7.07 -15.44
N PHE A 69 -3.98 6.34 -14.31
CA PHE A 69 -3.29 5.05 -14.13
C PHE A 69 -4.11 4.11 -13.27
N TYR A 70 -3.76 2.83 -13.26
CA TYR A 70 -4.30 1.86 -12.32
C TYR A 70 -3.29 1.61 -11.20
N ILE A 71 -3.78 1.49 -9.96
CA ILE A 71 -2.97 1.13 -8.80
C ILE A 71 -3.64 0.01 -8.01
N GLY A 72 -2.85 -0.86 -7.37
CA GLY A 72 -3.35 -1.93 -6.53
C GLY A 72 -4.22 -1.37 -5.40
N LYS A 73 -5.44 -1.90 -5.27
CA LYS A 73 -6.34 -1.56 -4.17
C LYS A 73 -5.74 -1.86 -2.80
N TYR A 74 -4.87 -2.86 -2.77
CA TYR A 74 -4.14 -3.37 -1.63
C TYR A 74 -2.65 -3.52 -1.97
N GLU A 75 -1.83 -3.71 -0.96
CA GLU A 75 -0.50 -4.27 -1.11
C GLU A 75 -0.59 -5.66 -1.75
N VAL A 76 0.44 -6.09 -2.47
CA VAL A 76 0.51 -7.46 -3.01
C VAL A 76 0.56 -8.44 -1.84
N THR A 77 -0.37 -9.38 -1.82
CA THR A 77 -0.46 -10.37 -0.74
C THR A 77 0.46 -11.57 -0.96
N GLN A 78 0.78 -12.29 0.12
CA GLN A 78 1.58 -13.53 0.07
C GLN A 78 0.98 -14.56 -0.88
N ALA A 79 -0.35 -14.75 -0.85
CA ALA A 79 -1.02 -15.66 -1.79
C ALA A 79 -0.95 -15.19 -3.25
N GLU A 80 -0.96 -13.88 -3.48
CA GLU A 80 -0.84 -13.29 -4.81
C GLU A 80 0.59 -13.40 -5.34
N PHE A 81 1.58 -13.09 -4.51
CA PHE A 81 3.00 -13.23 -4.85
C PHE A 81 3.36 -14.68 -5.20
N SER A 82 2.93 -15.62 -4.38
CA SER A 82 3.25 -17.06 -4.54
C SER A 82 2.69 -17.70 -5.82
N LYS A 83 1.80 -17.02 -6.56
CA LYS A 83 1.34 -17.51 -7.87
C LYS A 83 2.41 -17.41 -8.96
N TYR A 84 3.33 -16.48 -8.83
CA TYR A 84 4.31 -16.14 -9.87
C TYR A 84 5.75 -16.34 -9.41
N MET A 85 6.01 -16.18 -8.10
CA MET A 85 7.33 -16.34 -7.50
C MET A 85 7.23 -16.96 -6.11
N GLN A 86 8.33 -17.52 -5.64
CA GLN A 86 8.49 -17.83 -4.22
C GLN A 86 9.33 -16.73 -3.56
N PRO A 87 9.11 -16.40 -2.29
CA PRO A 87 9.99 -15.50 -1.56
C PRO A 87 11.36 -16.14 -1.35
N ASP A 88 12.40 -15.32 -1.28
CA ASP A 88 13.76 -15.78 -1.02
C ASP A 88 13.84 -16.43 0.36
N ASP A 89 13.23 -15.78 1.38
CA ASP A 89 13.04 -16.33 2.72
C ASP A 89 11.56 -16.65 2.98
N PRO A 90 11.26 -17.78 3.64
CA PRO A 90 9.88 -18.13 3.98
C PRO A 90 9.24 -17.08 4.92
N TRP A 91 8.01 -16.68 4.64
CA TRP A 91 7.23 -15.87 5.57
C TRP A 91 6.96 -16.62 6.88
N ILE A 92 7.00 -15.90 8.00
CA ILE A 92 6.86 -16.45 9.35
C ILE A 92 5.78 -15.72 10.15
N GLU A 93 5.22 -16.38 11.15
CA GLU A 93 4.18 -15.83 12.04
C GLU A 93 4.62 -14.54 12.75
N LEU A 94 5.91 -14.41 13.04
CA LEU A 94 6.46 -13.25 13.75
C LEU A 94 6.20 -11.92 13.00
N PHE A 95 6.22 -11.92 11.66
CA PHE A 95 5.99 -10.74 10.83
C PHE A 95 4.65 -10.76 10.12
N GLY A 96 3.83 -11.78 10.36
CA GLY A 96 2.51 -12.00 9.75
C GLY A 96 2.55 -13.04 8.64
N LEU A 97 1.76 -14.09 8.79
CA LEU A 97 1.68 -15.22 7.85
C LEU A 97 0.23 -15.50 7.45
N GLY A 98 -0.01 -15.63 6.15
CA GLY A 98 -1.30 -16.05 5.63
C GLY A 98 -1.67 -15.41 4.29
N ALA A 99 -2.66 -15.98 3.63
CA ALA A 99 -3.05 -15.63 2.27
C ALA A 99 -3.37 -14.14 2.03
N ARG A 100 -3.86 -13.43 3.05
CA ARG A 100 -4.23 -12.01 2.98
C ARG A 100 -3.20 -11.06 3.60
N TYR A 101 -2.11 -11.58 4.16
CA TYR A 101 -1.02 -10.73 4.63
C TYR A 101 -0.22 -10.19 3.46
N PRO A 102 0.34 -8.97 3.56
CA PRO A 102 1.22 -8.45 2.52
C PRO A 102 2.46 -9.33 2.33
N ALA A 103 2.95 -9.43 1.12
CA ALA A 103 4.25 -10.02 0.84
C ALA A 103 5.34 -9.07 1.35
N TYR A 104 6.14 -9.50 2.30
CA TYR A 104 7.24 -8.74 2.89
C TYR A 104 8.59 -9.42 2.64
N GLY A 105 9.68 -8.76 3.00
CA GLY A 105 11.03 -9.27 2.74
C GLY A 105 11.38 -9.28 1.25
N ILE A 106 10.74 -8.41 0.49
CA ILE A 106 10.85 -8.38 -0.96
C ILE A 106 11.75 -7.22 -1.37
N THR A 107 12.87 -7.53 -2.04
CA THR A 107 13.80 -6.54 -2.58
C THR A 107 13.19 -5.79 -3.77
N TRP A 108 13.65 -4.58 -4.05
CA TRP A 108 13.19 -3.82 -5.21
C TRP A 108 13.43 -4.59 -6.51
N TYR A 109 14.58 -5.26 -6.65
CA TYR A 109 14.89 -6.09 -7.81
C TYR A 109 13.92 -7.28 -7.96
N THR A 110 13.56 -7.92 -6.85
CA THR A 110 12.57 -9.01 -6.86
C THR A 110 11.21 -8.50 -7.33
N VAL A 111 10.80 -7.27 -6.94
CA VAL A 111 9.56 -6.66 -7.45
C VAL A 111 9.60 -6.43 -8.95
N ILE A 112 10.70 -5.92 -9.50
CA ILE A 112 10.87 -5.72 -10.95
C ILE A 112 10.67 -7.04 -11.71
N LYS A 113 11.28 -8.12 -11.22
CA LYS A 113 11.11 -9.47 -11.78
C LYS A 113 9.65 -9.95 -11.69
N TYR A 114 9.04 -9.81 -10.53
CA TYR A 114 7.66 -10.18 -10.29
C TYR A 114 6.69 -9.49 -11.27
N CYS A 115 6.85 -8.17 -11.46
CA CYS A 115 6.01 -7.40 -12.37
C CYS A 115 6.02 -7.96 -13.80
N ASN A 116 7.20 -8.28 -14.33
CA ASN A 116 7.30 -8.84 -15.68
C ASN A 116 6.78 -10.28 -15.75
N LEU A 117 7.10 -11.13 -14.77
CA LEU A 117 6.58 -12.50 -14.73
C LEU A 117 5.05 -12.51 -14.70
N ARG A 118 4.44 -11.68 -13.86
CA ARG A 118 2.99 -11.55 -13.78
C ARG A 118 2.40 -11.00 -15.07
N SER A 119 3.02 -9.99 -15.67
CA SER A 119 2.56 -9.41 -16.94
C SER A 119 2.54 -10.46 -18.04
N ILE A 120 3.61 -11.24 -18.18
CA ILE A 120 3.71 -12.33 -19.17
C ILE A 120 2.63 -13.39 -18.91
N ALA A 121 2.46 -13.83 -17.66
CA ALA A 121 1.49 -14.86 -17.28
C ALA A 121 0.04 -14.42 -17.54
N GLU A 122 -0.25 -13.14 -17.45
CA GLU A 122 -1.57 -12.54 -17.70
C GLU A 122 -1.74 -12.04 -19.16
N GLY A 123 -0.77 -12.28 -20.06
CA GLY A 123 -0.84 -11.90 -21.47
C GLY A 123 -0.72 -10.39 -21.72
N LEU A 124 -0.09 -9.66 -20.77
CA LEU A 124 0.16 -8.24 -20.87
C LEU A 124 1.57 -7.96 -21.40
N THR A 125 1.81 -6.78 -21.96
CA THR A 125 3.13 -6.32 -22.39
C THR A 125 3.98 -5.95 -21.16
N PRO A 126 5.09 -6.65 -20.87
CA PRO A 126 5.93 -6.32 -19.72
C PRO A 126 6.51 -4.92 -19.81
N CYS A 127 6.66 -4.26 -18.67
CA CYS A 127 7.14 -2.88 -18.59
C CYS A 127 8.67 -2.78 -18.53
N TYR A 128 9.33 -3.74 -17.89
CA TYR A 128 10.76 -3.62 -17.59
C TYR A 128 11.64 -4.36 -18.59
N THR A 129 12.78 -3.72 -18.89
CA THR A 129 13.83 -4.30 -19.76
C THR A 129 15.17 -4.25 -19.04
N ILE A 130 15.82 -5.41 -18.94
CA ILE A 130 17.21 -5.57 -18.45
C ILE A 130 18.00 -6.29 -19.54
N SER A 131 19.18 -5.78 -19.87
CA SER A 131 20.06 -6.36 -20.92
C SER A 131 19.31 -6.65 -22.23
N GLU A 132 18.50 -5.68 -22.68
CA GLU A 132 17.70 -5.72 -23.92
C GLU A 132 16.58 -6.78 -23.95
N SER A 133 16.30 -7.47 -22.83
CA SER A 133 15.22 -8.44 -22.73
C SER A 133 14.13 -8.00 -21.76
N THR A 134 12.86 -8.27 -22.09
CA THR A 134 11.72 -8.14 -21.20
C THR A 134 11.37 -9.47 -20.50
N ASN A 135 12.03 -10.57 -20.87
CA ASN A 135 11.83 -11.86 -20.26
C ASN A 135 12.77 -12.03 -19.05
N PRO A 136 12.22 -12.16 -17.82
CA PRO A 136 13.05 -12.31 -16.62
C PRO A 136 13.98 -13.54 -16.62
N ALA A 137 13.72 -14.54 -17.44
CA ALA A 137 14.60 -15.69 -17.59
C ALA A 137 15.99 -15.33 -18.17
N ASP A 138 16.07 -14.21 -18.89
CA ASP A 138 17.32 -13.73 -19.53
C ASP A 138 18.13 -12.78 -18.63
N TRP A 139 17.57 -12.40 -17.45
CA TRP A 139 18.15 -11.34 -16.59
C TRP A 139 19.24 -11.85 -15.64
N GLY A 140 19.40 -13.17 -15.52
CA GLY A 140 20.29 -13.80 -14.56
C GLY A 140 19.70 -13.81 -13.15
N GLU A 141 20.56 -14.01 -12.17
CA GLU A 141 20.18 -14.00 -10.75
C GLU A 141 19.82 -12.60 -10.28
N VAL A 142 18.84 -12.51 -9.38
CA VAL A 142 18.47 -11.27 -8.71
C VAL A 142 19.61 -10.89 -7.77
N PRO A 143 20.11 -9.64 -7.80
CA PRO A 143 21.14 -9.21 -6.86
C PRO A 143 20.64 -9.25 -5.41
N ASP A 144 21.40 -9.86 -4.52
CA ASP A 144 21.17 -9.97 -3.08
C ASP A 144 22.12 -9.09 -2.25
N ASP A 145 23.15 -8.51 -2.88
CA ASP A 145 24.05 -7.53 -2.30
C ASP A 145 24.55 -6.52 -3.34
N PHE A 146 25.35 -5.53 -2.90
CA PHE A 146 25.93 -4.50 -3.78
C PHE A 146 27.07 -5.00 -4.67
N ASP A 147 27.76 -6.02 -4.23
CA ASP A 147 28.91 -6.60 -4.91
C ASP A 147 28.51 -7.72 -5.88
N HIS A 148 27.21 -8.04 -5.93
CA HIS A 148 26.68 -9.05 -6.83
C HIS A 148 26.98 -8.67 -8.29
N PRO A 149 27.51 -9.60 -9.14
CA PRO A 149 27.98 -9.28 -10.49
C PRO A 149 26.89 -8.72 -11.42
N ASN A 150 25.62 -8.98 -11.13
CA ASN A 150 24.49 -8.50 -11.93
C ASN A 150 23.98 -7.11 -11.51
N THR A 151 24.35 -6.58 -10.35
CA THR A 151 23.80 -5.31 -9.80
C THR A 151 23.84 -4.19 -10.82
N GLY A 152 24.96 -3.98 -11.48
CA GLY A 152 25.06 -2.93 -12.49
C GLY A 152 24.14 -3.09 -13.71
N ALA A 153 23.69 -4.30 -14.06
CA ALA A 153 22.69 -4.51 -15.11
C ALA A 153 21.29 -4.20 -14.60
N TRP A 154 20.97 -4.62 -13.37
CA TRP A 154 19.68 -4.40 -12.74
C TRP A 154 19.44 -2.93 -12.38
N ASP A 155 20.48 -2.18 -11.99
CA ASP A 155 20.39 -0.73 -11.76
C ASP A 155 20.07 0.06 -13.03
N ARG A 156 20.48 -0.45 -14.20
CA ARG A 156 20.18 0.13 -15.51
C ARG A 156 18.88 -0.35 -16.13
N VAL A 157 18.01 -1.00 -15.35
CA VAL A 157 16.67 -1.39 -15.82
C VAL A 157 15.95 -0.16 -16.39
N THR A 158 15.27 -0.36 -17.49
CA THR A 158 14.39 0.67 -18.10
C THR A 158 12.94 0.27 -17.98
N CYS A 159 12.05 1.27 -17.95
CA CYS A 159 10.59 1.08 -17.92
C CYS A 159 9.96 1.63 -19.20
N ASN A 160 9.20 0.80 -19.89
CA ASN A 160 8.32 1.25 -20.96
C ASN A 160 6.99 1.71 -20.35
N TRP A 161 6.80 3.01 -20.22
CA TRP A 161 5.61 3.63 -19.66
C TRP A 161 4.35 3.47 -20.53
N GLU A 162 4.52 3.14 -21.81
CA GLU A 162 3.44 2.85 -22.76
C GLU A 162 3.02 1.37 -22.76
N ALA A 163 3.66 0.52 -21.95
CA ALA A 163 3.26 -0.86 -21.79
C ALA A 163 2.05 -0.97 -20.85
N ASN A 164 1.19 -1.97 -21.11
CA ASN A 164 0.01 -2.23 -20.28
C ASN A 164 0.26 -3.25 -19.16
N GLY A 165 1.49 -3.68 -18.96
CA GLY A 165 1.88 -4.61 -17.92
C GLY A 165 1.93 -3.99 -16.53
N TYR A 166 2.32 -4.81 -15.57
CA TYR A 166 2.52 -4.40 -14.19
C TYR A 166 3.88 -3.73 -13.99
N ARG A 167 3.89 -2.74 -13.12
CA ARG A 167 5.08 -2.01 -12.69
C ARG A 167 4.89 -1.50 -11.24
N LEU A 168 5.95 -0.97 -10.66
CA LEU A 168 5.87 -0.14 -9.47
C LEU A 168 5.18 1.21 -9.80
N PRO A 169 4.50 1.84 -8.84
CA PRO A 169 4.13 3.23 -8.97
C PRO A 169 5.40 4.11 -9.02
N THR A 170 5.35 5.24 -9.71
CA THR A 170 6.27 6.32 -9.41
C THR A 170 5.96 6.90 -8.04
N GLU A 171 6.91 7.58 -7.41
CA GLU A 171 6.68 8.23 -6.13
C GLU A 171 5.50 9.21 -6.19
N ALA A 172 5.40 9.96 -7.29
CA ALA A 172 4.32 10.90 -7.52
C ALA A 172 2.95 10.23 -7.69
N GLU A 173 2.88 9.10 -8.40
CA GLU A 173 1.65 8.30 -8.52
C GLU A 173 1.22 7.75 -7.16
N TRP A 174 2.18 7.27 -6.36
CA TRP A 174 1.93 6.76 -5.03
C TRP A 174 1.34 7.85 -4.12
N GLU A 175 2.00 9.03 -4.03
CA GLU A 175 1.53 10.12 -3.18
C GLU A 175 0.17 10.67 -3.63
N TYR A 176 -0.05 10.81 -4.94
CA TYR A 176 -1.33 11.24 -5.48
C TYR A 176 -2.47 10.28 -5.12
N ALA A 177 -2.22 8.98 -5.24
CA ALA A 177 -3.18 7.96 -4.83
C ALA A 177 -3.41 7.96 -3.30
N ALA A 178 -2.35 8.14 -2.49
CA ALA A 178 -2.44 8.22 -1.04
C ALA A 178 -3.25 9.42 -0.56
N ARG A 179 -3.12 10.55 -1.23
CA ARG A 179 -3.94 11.75 -0.97
C ARG A 179 -5.41 11.61 -1.41
N GLY A 180 -5.76 10.53 -2.15
CA GLY A 180 -7.12 10.32 -2.66
C GLY A 180 -7.42 11.08 -3.95
N ALA A 181 -6.40 11.40 -4.76
CA ALA A 181 -6.45 12.22 -5.98
C ALA A 181 -6.88 13.68 -5.72
N THR A 182 -7.61 14.29 -6.66
CA THR A 182 -8.10 15.68 -6.54
C THR A 182 -9.40 15.75 -5.73
N ASN A 183 -9.67 16.92 -5.13
CA ASN A 183 -10.92 17.23 -4.40
C ASN A 183 -11.14 16.43 -3.10
N THR A 184 -10.10 15.92 -2.49
CA THR A 184 -10.13 15.35 -1.15
C THR A 184 -9.56 16.33 -0.14
N PRO A 185 -9.96 16.28 1.15
CA PRO A 185 -9.27 17.02 2.19
C PRO A 185 -7.79 16.63 2.24
N ASP A 186 -6.93 17.60 2.51
CA ASP A 186 -5.48 17.36 2.68
C ASP A 186 -5.21 16.72 4.04
N TYR A 187 -5.57 15.45 4.17
CA TYR A 187 -5.33 14.66 5.37
C TYR A 187 -3.85 14.36 5.56
N ARG A 188 -3.47 14.18 6.82
CA ARG A 188 -2.10 13.77 7.20
C ARG A 188 -1.81 12.33 6.77
N TYR A 189 -2.77 11.44 6.94
CA TYR A 189 -2.69 10.02 6.57
C TYR A 189 -3.67 9.71 5.44
N SER A 190 -3.50 8.61 4.76
CA SER A 190 -4.34 8.27 3.62
C SER A 190 -5.82 8.05 4.04
N GLY A 191 -6.63 9.06 3.81
CA GLY A 191 -8.06 9.06 4.08
C GLY A 191 -8.49 9.65 5.43
N SER A 192 -7.57 10.02 6.36
CA SER A 192 -7.94 10.56 7.67
C SER A 192 -6.80 11.32 8.35
N ASP A 193 -7.13 12.24 9.27
CA ASP A 193 -6.16 12.78 10.24
C ASP A 193 -6.05 11.91 11.51
N ASN A 194 -6.96 10.94 11.69
CA ASN A 194 -6.87 9.93 12.75
C ASN A 194 -6.13 8.69 12.23
N ILE A 195 -4.88 8.51 12.64
CA ILE A 195 -4.03 7.40 12.21
C ILE A 195 -4.63 6.03 12.56
N ASP A 196 -5.26 5.89 13.72
CA ASP A 196 -5.83 4.61 14.18
C ASP A 196 -6.94 4.08 13.29
N ALA A 197 -7.59 4.97 12.54
CA ALA A 197 -8.65 4.60 11.61
C ALA A 197 -8.11 3.97 10.32
N VAL A 198 -6.89 4.32 9.90
CA VAL A 198 -6.38 4.06 8.55
C VAL A 198 -5.05 3.30 8.49
N ALA A 199 -4.32 3.17 9.61
CA ALA A 199 -2.96 2.63 9.61
C ALA A 199 -2.75 1.54 10.66
N TRP A 200 -1.82 0.62 10.36
CA TRP A 200 -1.14 -0.25 11.30
C TRP A 200 0.29 0.27 11.47
N TYR A 201 0.67 0.67 12.69
CA TYR A 201 1.94 1.34 12.99
C TYR A 201 2.42 0.99 14.40
N GLU A 202 3.61 1.42 14.81
CA GLU A 202 4.12 1.22 16.16
C GLU A 202 3.21 1.91 17.21
N ASN A 203 3.15 1.31 18.40
CA ASN A 203 2.36 1.81 19.54
C ASN A 203 0.84 1.84 19.38
N GLN A 204 0.30 1.13 18.39
CA GLN A 204 -1.14 0.98 18.31
C GLN A 204 -1.63 0.03 19.41
N PRO A 205 -2.51 0.48 20.33
CA PRO A 205 -3.06 -0.40 21.34
C PRO A 205 -4.00 -1.43 20.70
N ILE A 206 -3.69 -2.70 20.84
CA ILE A 206 -4.55 -3.82 20.45
C ILE A 206 -4.99 -4.52 21.73
N GLY A 207 -6.20 -4.16 22.22
CA GLY A 207 -6.74 -4.77 23.44
C GLY A 207 -5.84 -4.58 24.66
N ASP A 208 -6.04 -5.36 25.69
CA ASP A 208 -5.37 -5.27 27.00
C ASP A 208 -3.82 -5.05 26.97
N ASP A 209 -3.37 -3.83 26.59
CA ASP A 209 -1.98 -3.35 26.65
C ASP A 209 -0.92 -4.12 25.84
N HIS A 210 -1.28 -4.97 24.90
CA HIS A 210 -0.32 -5.67 24.03
C HIS A 210 -0.21 -4.97 22.67
N VAL A 211 1.01 -4.55 22.31
CA VAL A 211 1.35 -4.08 20.95
C VAL A 211 1.68 -5.30 20.11
N GLU A 212 0.92 -5.56 19.05
CA GLU A 212 1.23 -6.63 18.10
C GLU A 212 2.14 -6.08 17.01
N LEU A 213 3.46 -6.29 17.16
CA LEU A 213 4.48 -5.82 16.23
C LEU A 213 4.63 -6.77 15.02
N LYS A 214 3.66 -6.73 14.10
CA LYS A 214 3.69 -7.46 12.83
C LYS A 214 2.76 -6.82 11.80
N SER A 215 2.90 -7.20 10.53
CA SER A 215 1.93 -6.83 9.50
C SER A 215 0.56 -7.46 9.78
N HIS A 216 -0.47 -6.91 9.17
CA HIS A 216 -1.86 -7.38 9.31
C HIS A 216 -2.43 -7.76 7.93
N PRO A 217 -3.48 -8.60 7.88
CA PRO A 217 -4.19 -8.85 6.64
C PRO A 217 -4.67 -7.54 6.01
N VAL A 218 -4.44 -7.37 4.70
CA VAL A 218 -4.83 -6.15 3.98
C VAL A 218 -6.31 -5.81 4.13
N ALA A 219 -6.64 -4.53 4.02
CA ALA A 219 -8.01 -4.00 4.10
C ALA A 219 -8.72 -4.26 5.45
N LYS A 220 -8.01 -4.14 6.55
CA LYS A 220 -8.58 -4.19 7.90
C LYS A 220 -8.80 -2.81 8.52
N LYS A 221 -8.19 -1.78 7.97
CA LYS A 221 -8.41 -0.36 8.30
C LYS A 221 -9.32 0.28 7.25
N ALA A 222 -9.70 1.54 7.46
CA ALA A 222 -10.53 2.26 6.50
C ALA A 222 -9.75 2.64 5.23
N PRO A 223 -10.37 2.60 4.05
CA PRO A 223 -9.76 3.07 2.82
C PRO A 223 -9.80 4.61 2.70
N ASN A 224 -9.02 5.15 1.77
CA ASN A 224 -9.16 6.54 1.35
C ASN A 224 -10.36 6.75 0.39
N ALA A 225 -10.53 7.98 -0.11
CA ALA A 225 -11.63 8.36 -0.99
C ALA A 225 -11.68 7.62 -2.34
N LEU A 226 -10.55 7.05 -2.79
CA LEU A 226 -10.48 6.18 -3.97
C LEU A 226 -10.83 4.72 -3.67
N GLY A 227 -11.05 4.37 -2.41
CA GLY A 227 -11.27 3.00 -1.98
C GLY A 227 -9.98 2.18 -1.90
N ILE A 228 -8.82 2.82 -1.80
CA ILE A 228 -7.49 2.19 -1.68
C ILE A 228 -7.15 2.09 -0.19
N TYR A 229 -6.62 0.94 0.21
CA TYR A 229 -6.32 0.58 1.59
C TYR A 229 -4.80 0.59 1.85
N ASP A 230 -4.45 0.72 3.13
CA ASP A 230 -3.11 0.47 3.65
C ASP A 230 -1.99 1.34 3.01
N LEU A 231 -2.35 2.56 2.50
CA LEU A 231 -1.37 3.57 2.04
C LEU A 231 -0.78 4.41 3.20
N SER A 232 -1.11 4.03 4.44
CA SER A 232 -0.50 4.50 5.67
C SER A 232 -0.34 3.31 6.59
N GLY A 233 0.91 2.95 6.94
CA GLY A 233 1.25 1.80 7.77
C GLY A 233 1.17 0.45 7.07
N ASN A 234 1.06 -0.61 7.83
CA ASN A 234 1.09 -2.02 7.46
C ASN A 234 2.45 -2.46 6.91
N ILE A 235 2.74 -2.24 5.63
CA ILE A 235 4.05 -2.53 5.03
C ILE A 235 4.56 -1.31 4.27
N GLN A 236 5.86 -1.02 4.33
CA GLN A 236 6.48 0.05 3.56
C GLN A 236 6.62 -0.37 2.11
N GLU A 237 6.26 0.52 1.19
CA GLU A 237 6.08 0.18 -0.22
C GLU A 237 7.16 0.75 -1.11
N TRP A 238 7.78 -0.10 -1.91
CA TRP A 238 8.71 0.30 -2.95
C TRP A 238 8.03 1.14 -4.02
N CYS A 239 8.72 2.26 -4.39
CA CYS A 239 8.42 3.03 -5.59
C CYS A 239 9.50 2.80 -6.67
N TRP A 240 9.20 3.19 -7.90
CA TRP A 240 10.16 3.13 -9.01
C TRP A 240 11.35 4.05 -8.82
N ASP A 241 11.14 5.23 -8.27
CA ASP A 241 12.08 6.34 -8.24
C ASP A 241 13.36 6.03 -7.46
N TRP A 242 14.50 6.50 -7.93
CA TRP A 242 15.69 6.65 -7.11
C TRP A 242 15.44 7.74 -6.06
N PHE A 243 15.98 7.56 -4.86
CA PHE A 243 15.85 8.57 -3.82
C PHE A 243 16.88 9.67 -4.01
N ASP A 244 16.42 10.92 -4.05
CA ASP A 244 17.24 12.12 -4.02
C ASP A 244 16.48 13.20 -3.22
N ALA A 245 17.06 13.60 -2.10
CA ALA A 245 16.44 14.59 -1.21
C ALA A 245 16.26 15.97 -1.87
N THR A 246 16.98 16.26 -2.94
CA THR A 246 16.90 17.53 -3.66
C THR A 246 16.06 17.48 -4.94
N TYR A 247 15.48 16.31 -5.24
CA TYR A 247 14.77 16.10 -6.51
C TYR A 247 13.58 17.02 -6.69
N TYR A 248 12.81 17.29 -5.64
CA TYR A 248 11.59 18.11 -5.71
C TYR A 248 11.83 19.53 -6.24
N ALA A 249 13.02 20.10 -6.00
CA ALA A 249 13.38 21.42 -6.53
C ALA A 249 13.57 21.46 -8.07
N ARG A 250 13.70 20.29 -8.71
CA ARG A 250 13.95 20.15 -10.15
C ARG A 250 13.08 19.11 -10.84
N SER A 251 12.11 18.55 -10.12
CA SER A 251 11.16 17.58 -10.66
C SER A 251 10.40 18.19 -11.84
N PRO A 252 10.29 17.47 -12.98
CA PRO A 252 9.37 17.91 -14.03
C PRO A 252 7.95 17.92 -13.51
N GLN A 253 7.11 18.79 -14.04
CA GLN A 253 5.72 18.88 -13.65
C GLN A 253 4.92 17.66 -14.13
N ASP A 254 5.17 17.20 -15.36
CA ASP A 254 4.32 16.20 -16.00
C ASP A 254 4.92 14.80 -15.85
N ASN A 255 4.15 13.90 -15.20
CA ASN A 255 4.48 12.48 -15.00
C ASN A 255 5.92 12.23 -14.56
N PRO A 256 6.41 12.82 -13.44
CA PRO A 256 7.78 12.62 -12.98
C PRO A 256 8.04 11.16 -12.63
N THR A 257 9.25 10.69 -12.97
CA THR A 257 9.70 9.31 -12.78
C THR A 257 10.96 9.20 -11.93
N GLY A 258 11.24 10.25 -11.14
CA GLY A 258 12.45 10.32 -10.33
C GLY A 258 13.69 10.71 -11.11
N PRO A 259 14.85 10.82 -10.45
CA PRO A 259 16.13 11.06 -11.11
C PRO A 259 16.55 9.86 -11.96
N ALA A 260 17.30 10.12 -13.04
CA ALA A 260 17.57 9.12 -14.07
C ALA A 260 18.46 7.96 -13.61
N ALA A 261 19.47 8.22 -12.80
CA ALA A 261 20.41 7.23 -12.24
C ALA A 261 21.42 7.91 -11.29
N GLY A 262 22.26 7.12 -10.65
CA GLY A 262 23.42 7.62 -9.88
C GLY A 262 23.15 7.75 -8.39
N PHE A 263 22.13 7.05 -7.88
CA PHE A 263 21.79 7.00 -6.48
C PHE A 263 21.84 5.56 -5.97
N ASP A 264 22.07 5.39 -4.67
CA ASP A 264 22.25 4.06 -4.07
C ASP A 264 20.93 3.46 -3.56
N THR A 265 19.91 4.29 -3.35
CA THR A 265 18.65 3.89 -2.71
C THR A 265 17.43 4.23 -3.57
N ARG A 266 16.40 3.42 -3.42
CA ARG A 266 15.08 3.63 -4.03
C ARG A 266 14.12 4.24 -3.01
N VAL A 267 13.17 5.03 -3.50
CA VAL A 267 12.10 5.59 -2.66
C VAL A 267 11.23 4.48 -2.11
N THR A 268 10.89 4.61 -0.83
CA THR A 268 9.84 3.83 -0.17
C THR A 268 8.86 4.75 0.53
N ARG A 269 7.62 4.31 0.65
CA ARG A 269 6.52 5.16 1.13
C ARG A 269 5.59 4.40 2.08
N GLY A 270 4.80 5.15 2.86
CA GLY A 270 3.69 4.64 3.64
C GLY A 270 4.01 4.32 5.10
N GLY A 271 5.27 4.09 5.46
CA GLY A 271 5.62 3.53 6.76
C GLY A 271 5.17 2.07 6.90
N HIS A 272 5.33 1.47 8.07
CA HIS A 272 5.05 0.04 8.29
C HIS A 272 4.58 -0.22 9.73
N TRP A 273 4.18 -1.46 10.02
CA TRP A 273 3.60 -1.91 11.29
C TRP A 273 4.44 -1.62 12.55
N SER A 274 5.76 -1.44 12.42
CA SER A 274 6.66 -1.05 13.52
C SER A 274 7.25 0.36 13.36
N ALA A 275 6.68 1.17 12.47
CA ALA A 275 7.12 2.55 12.26
C ALA A 275 6.38 3.52 13.17
N ASP A 276 7.06 4.58 13.59
CA ASP A 276 6.42 5.73 14.23
C ASP A 276 5.32 6.34 13.34
N ALA A 277 4.29 6.90 13.96
CA ALA A 277 3.16 7.54 13.29
C ALA A 277 3.56 8.57 12.21
N TRP A 278 4.65 9.31 12.41
CA TRP A 278 5.10 10.32 11.46
C TRP A 278 5.64 9.73 10.15
N ARG A 279 6.13 8.47 10.16
CA ARG A 279 6.55 7.77 8.94
C ARG A 279 5.37 7.34 8.06
N CYS A 280 4.16 7.24 8.65
CA CYS A 280 2.93 6.88 7.94
C CYS A 280 2.23 8.08 7.26
N ILE A 281 2.80 9.30 7.36
CA ILE A 281 2.26 10.52 6.74
C ILE A 281 2.36 10.42 5.21
N VAL A 282 1.31 10.83 4.49
CA VAL A 282 1.20 10.65 3.03
C VAL A 282 2.33 11.27 2.21
N PHE A 283 2.99 12.32 2.71
CA PHE A 283 4.11 12.96 2.04
C PHE A 283 5.48 12.59 2.64
N TYR A 284 5.51 11.76 3.69
CA TYR A 284 6.79 11.29 4.23
C TYR A 284 7.50 10.40 3.22
N ARG A 285 8.78 10.69 3.00
CA ARG A 285 9.66 9.94 2.10
C ARG A 285 10.64 9.14 2.92
N ASP A 286 10.79 7.88 2.56
CA ASP A 286 11.85 7.03 3.08
C ASP A 286 12.61 6.40 1.93
N GLU A 287 13.68 5.70 2.22
CA GLU A 287 14.56 5.11 1.23
C GLU A 287 15.04 3.73 1.66
N GLY A 288 15.37 2.89 0.69
CA GLY A 288 15.91 1.58 0.93
C GLY A 288 16.89 1.16 -0.18
N PHE A 289 17.85 0.35 0.19
CA PHE A 289 18.77 -0.24 -0.79
C PHE A 289 18.03 -1.28 -1.65
N PRO A 290 18.14 -1.24 -2.99
CA PRO A 290 17.33 -2.08 -3.87
C PRO A 290 17.58 -3.59 -3.73
N CYS A 291 18.71 -4.00 -3.18
CA CYS A 291 19.05 -5.39 -2.86
C CYS A 291 18.62 -5.83 -1.45
N TYR A 292 18.06 -4.93 -0.64
CA TYR A 292 17.68 -5.21 0.74
C TYR A 292 16.17 -5.34 0.89
N GLY A 293 15.75 -6.30 1.70
CA GLY A 293 14.36 -6.49 2.08
C GLY A 293 14.28 -7.15 3.45
N ASP A 294 13.45 -6.61 4.34
CA ASP A 294 13.18 -7.21 5.65
C ASP A 294 11.67 -7.33 5.89
N GLY A 295 11.27 -7.68 7.10
CA GLY A 295 9.85 -7.87 7.47
C GLY A 295 8.97 -6.62 7.32
N SER A 296 9.52 -5.48 6.92
CA SER A 296 8.81 -4.21 6.74
C SER A 296 8.67 -3.77 5.29
N TYR A 297 9.46 -4.33 4.34
CA TYR A 297 9.44 -3.94 2.93
C TYR A 297 8.54 -4.84 2.08
N GLY A 298 7.62 -4.21 1.37
CA GLY A 298 6.74 -4.84 0.39
C GLY A 298 6.40 -3.89 -0.74
N PHE A 299 5.27 -4.07 -1.42
CA PHE A 299 4.93 -3.26 -2.58
C PHE A 299 3.47 -3.36 -2.97
N ARG A 300 3.02 -2.38 -3.73
CA ARG A 300 1.78 -2.46 -4.52
C ARG A 300 2.05 -2.29 -6.00
N LEU A 301 1.16 -2.81 -6.83
CA LEU A 301 1.28 -2.75 -8.28
C LEU A 301 0.67 -1.47 -8.84
N CYS A 302 1.24 -1.04 -9.96
CA CYS A 302 0.70 0.00 -10.80
C CYS A 302 0.63 -0.50 -12.27
N ARG A 303 -0.20 0.15 -13.09
CA ARG A 303 -0.26 -0.05 -14.54
C ARG A 303 -0.62 1.27 -15.22
N SER A 304 -0.02 1.53 -16.37
CA SER A 304 -0.44 2.66 -17.20
C SER A 304 -1.84 2.41 -17.78
N LYS A 305 -2.69 3.44 -17.80
CA LYS A 305 -3.93 3.40 -18.56
C LYS A 305 -3.60 3.74 -20.00
N ILE A 306 -3.63 2.74 -20.85
CA ILE A 306 -3.46 2.87 -22.30
C ILE A 306 -4.86 2.86 -22.91
N ASP A 307 -5.15 3.80 -23.80
CA ASP A 307 -6.43 3.92 -24.51
C ASP A 307 -6.58 2.89 -25.61
#